data_7791eedcef88e5ec55bc6ad9b20c9d6c
#
_entry.id   7791eedcef88e5ec55bc6ad9b20c9d6c
#
_cell.length_a   1.000
_cell.length_b   1.000
_cell.length_c   1.000
_cell.angle_alpha   90.00
_cell.angle_beta   90.00
_cell.angle_gamma   90.00
#
_symmetry.space_group_name_H-M   'P 1'
#
loop_
_entity.id
_entity.type
_entity.pdbx_description
1 polymer ?
#
loop_
_entity_poly.entity_id
_entity_poly.type
_entity_poly.pdbx_seq_one_letter_code
_entity_poly.pdbx_strand_id
1 'polypeptide(L)'
;MLLRNGSPSANVTQAMLTITRVNGFATTTANVTMGQITLSYTPADDATPVTRVQTVGAAGLDVHVLTVLEHIVEDVVTSRIDIREALRRLDELEAEPPQTRTLKTLGTAAMGFGFAWLLGGSLGVCLIATVCAVIIDVVSAWLARVQLPSYYGRAIAAGLAVATGAVLVAVFPIGSPGVIITAALVTQLAGSASVSAIQD
;
A
#
# COMPACT_ATOMS: atom_id res chain seq x y z
N MET A 1 -0.16 11.97 -2.93
CA MET A 1 -0.30 11.17 -1.69
C MET A 1 -1.24 9.97 -1.84
N LEU A 2 -2.49 10.09 -2.27
CA LEU A 2 -3.44 8.97 -2.40
C LEU A 2 -2.85 7.77 -3.17
N LEU A 3 -2.36 7.99 -4.40
CA LEU A 3 -1.79 6.91 -5.22
C LEU A 3 -0.57 6.26 -4.57
N ARG A 4 0.27 7.04 -3.88
CA ARG A 4 1.45 6.55 -3.16
C ARG A 4 1.08 5.65 -1.96
N ASN A 5 -0.10 5.85 -1.38
CA ASN A 5 -0.59 5.09 -0.23
C ASN A 5 -1.60 3.99 -0.59
N GLY A 6 -1.70 3.62 -1.87
CA GLY A 6 -2.43 2.45 -2.32
C GLY A 6 -3.88 2.70 -2.75
N SER A 7 -4.30 3.98 -2.92
CA SER A 7 -5.61 4.27 -3.50
C SER A 7 -5.66 3.83 -4.97
N PRO A 8 -6.75 3.21 -5.44
CA PRO A 8 -6.95 2.90 -6.85
C PRO A 8 -6.85 4.13 -7.75
N SER A 9 -6.29 3.97 -8.95
CA SER A 9 -6.13 5.07 -9.90
C SER A 9 -7.46 5.72 -10.28
N ALA A 10 -8.53 4.93 -10.36
CA ALA A 10 -9.88 5.43 -10.62
C ALA A 10 -10.36 6.41 -9.53
N ASN A 11 -10.18 6.07 -8.25
CA ASN A 11 -10.55 6.93 -7.12
C ASN A 11 -9.75 8.23 -7.12
N VAL A 12 -8.44 8.15 -7.39
CA VAL A 12 -7.59 9.34 -7.49
C VAL A 12 -8.02 10.25 -8.63
N THR A 13 -8.32 9.68 -9.80
CA THR A 13 -8.83 10.43 -10.96
C THR A 13 -10.15 11.13 -10.61
N GLN A 14 -11.08 10.41 -9.99
CA GLN A 14 -12.37 10.97 -9.60
C GLN A 14 -12.23 12.10 -8.57
N ALA A 15 -11.40 11.90 -7.54
CA ALA A 15 -11.11 12.92 -6.54
C ALA A 15 -10.54 14.20 -7.17
N MET A 16 -9.57 14.06 -8.09
CA MET A 16 -8.97 15.19 -8.80
C MET A 16 -10.01 15.95 -9.63
N LEU A 17 -10.83 15.25 -10.40
CA LEU A 17 -11.87 15.88 -11.23
C LEU A 17 -12.96 16.55 -10.38
N THR A 18 -13.30 15.97 -9.23
CA THR A 18 -14.28 16.56 -8.33
C THR A 18 -13.74 17.82 -7.68
N ILE A 19 -12.51 17.78 -7.15
CA ILE A 19 -11.86 18.96 -6.56
C ILE A 19 -11.74 20.10 -7.59
N THR A 20 -11.33 19.80 -8.82
CA THR A 20 -11.19 20.83 -9.85
C THR A 20 -12.53 21.45 -10.25
N ARG A 21 -13.60 20.66 -10.35
CA ARG A 21 -14.94 21.16 -10.64
C ARG A 21 -15.48 22.09 -9.54
N VAL A 22 -15.37 21.69 -8.28
CA VAL A 22 -15.83 22.49 -7.14
C VAL A 22 -15.10 23.84 -7.08
N ASN A 23 -13.85 23.88 -7.54
CA ASN A 23 -13.04 25.10 -7.58
C ASN A 23 -13.15 25.89 -8.90
N GLY A 24 -14.12 25.58 -9.75
CA GLY A 24 -14.40 26.36 -10.98
C GLY A 24 -13.59 25.94 -12.21
N PHE A 25 -12.79 24.87 -12.14
CA PHE A 25 -11.98 24.38 -13.26
C PHE A 25 -12.73 23.27 -14.02
N ALA A 26 -13.83 23.61 -14.70
CA ALA A 26 -14.72 22.65 -15.34
C ALA A 26 -14.07 21.88 -16.51
N THR A 27 -13.15 22.52 -17.25
CA THR A 27 -12.46 21.96 -18.43
C THR A 27 -11.16 21.27 -18.05
N THR A 28 -11.19 20.41 -17.04
CA THR A 28 -10.01 19.68 -16.58
C THR A 28 -10.10 18.22 -17.00
N THR A 29 -9.00 17.67 -17.51
CA THR A 29 -8.80 16.26 -17.76
C THR A 29 -7.70 15.73 -16.85
N ALA A 30 -7.95 14.57 -16.23
CA ALA A 30 -6.99 13.89 -15.38
C ALA A 30 -6.74 12.48 -15.90
N ASN A 31 -5.49 12.09 -15.98
CA ASN A 31 -5.07 10.73 -16.29
C ASN A 31 -4.09 10.26 -15.22
N VAL A 32 -4.43 9.15 -14.57
CA VAL A 32 -3.64 8.56 -13.49
C VAL A 32 -3.20 7.17 -13.90
N THR A 33 -1.90 6.95 -13.91
CA THR A 33 -1.28 5.63 -14.11
C THR A 33 -0.51 5.25 -12.85
N MET A 34 -0.04 4.00 -12.75
CA MET A 34 0.68 3.50 -11.56
C MET A 34 1.93 4.32 -11.17
N GLY A 35 2.51 5.08 -12.08
CA GLY A 35 3.75 5.84 -11.82
C GLY A 35 3.65 7.32 -12.15
N GLN A 36 2.51 7.80 -12.67
CA GLN A 36 2.41 9.15 -13.19
C GLN A 36 0.98 9.68 -13.11
N ILE A 37 0.88 10.94 -12.71
CA ILE A 37 -0.37 11.70 -12.73
C ILE A 37 -0.19 12.83 -13.74
N THR A 38 -1.14 12.92 -14.66
CA THR A 38 -1.22 14.02 -15.63
C THR A 38 -2.52 14.77 -15.41
N LEU A 39 -2.43 16.08 -15.21
CA LEU A 39 -3.57 16.98 -15.09
C LEU A 39 -3.45 18.04 -16.18
N SER A 40 -4.49 18.19 -16.98
CA SER A 40 -4.56 19.20 -18.04
C SER A 40 -5.80 20.07 -17.85
N TYR A 41 -5.63 21.37 -17.90
CA TYR A 41 -6.69 22.36 -17.80
C TYR A 41 -6.65 23.32 -18.99
N THR A 42 -7.80 23.57 -19.59
CA THR A 42 -7.96 24.53 -20.70
C THR A 42 -8.79 25.71 -20.20
N PRO A 43 -8.21 26.92 -20.09
CA PRO A 43 -8.88 28.09 -19.51
C PRO A 43 -10.07 28.60 -20.32
N ALA A 44 -10.02 28.48 -21.64
CA ALA A 44 -11.07 28.90 -22.58
C ALA A 44 -11.00 28.05 -23.85
N ASP A 45 -12.07 28.08 -24.68
CA ASP A 45 -12.22 27.19 -25.84
C ASP A 45 -11.07 27.26 -26.86
N ASP A 46 -10.35 28.40 -26.95
CA ASP A 46 -9.20 28.58 -27.86
C ASP A 46 -7.87 28.77 -27.13
N ALA A 47 -7.80 28.58 -25.82
CA ALA A 47 -6.57 28.75 -25.07
C ALA A 47 -5.70 27.50 -25.08
N THR A 48 -4.39 27.72 -25.05
CA THR A 48 -3.43 26.61 -24.92
C THR A 48 -3.64 25.87 -23.59
N PRO A 49 -3.81 24.55 -23.61
CA PRO A 49 -4.00 23.78 -22.38
C PRO A 49 -2.74 23.82 -21.50
N VAL A 50 -2.93 24.05 -20.22
CA VAL A 50 -1.86 23.95 -19.22
C VAL A 50 -1.85 22.54 -18.67
N THR A 51 -0.77 21.80 -18.97
CA THR A 51 -0.61 20.42 -18.54
C THR A 51 0.48 20.30 -17.51
N ARG A 52 0.19 19.67 -16.39
CA ARG A 52 1.15 19.32 -15.36
C ARG A 52 1.26 17.80 -15.22
N VAL A 53 2.51 17.33 -15.21
CA VAL A 53 2.85 15.93 -15.08
C VAL A 53 3.63 15.76 -13.78
N GLN A 54 3.22 14.81 -12.95
CA GLN A 54 3.87 14.48 -11.69
C GLN A 54 4.17 12.99 -11.65
N THR A 55 5.43 12.64 -11.46
CA THR A 55 5.81 11.24 -11.21
C THR A 55 5.51 10.86 -9.76
N VAL A 56 4.98 9.67 -9.57
CA VAL A 56 4.67 9.11 -8.25
C VAL A 56 5.71 8.06 -7.91
N GLY A 57 6.36 8.19 -6.76
CA GLY A 57 7.34 7.22 -6.27
C GLY A 57 6.69 5.87 -5.90
N ALA A 58 7.53 4.95 -5.42
CA ALA A 58 7.08 3.62 -5.03
C ALA A 58 5.88 3.68 -4.06
N ALA A 59 4.82 2.96 -4.41
CA ALA A 59 3.60 2.89 -3.62
C ALA A 59 3.77 1.92 -2.44
N GLY A 60 3.25 2.31 -1.28
CA GLY A 60 3.07 1.47 -0.10
C GLY A 60 1.60 1.50 0.30
N LEU A 61 1.13 0.51 1.05
CA LEU A 61 -0.20 0.57 1.64
C LEU A 61 -0.06 1.15 3.06
N ASP A 62 -0.58 2.36 3.25
CA ASP A 62 -0.74 2.97 4.57
C ASP A 62 -2.21 3.38 4.74
N VAL A 63 -2.96 2.51 5.44
CA VAL A 63 -4.41 2.68 5.61
C VAL A 63 -4.73 3.92 6.46
N HIS A 64 -3.90 4.25 7.45
CA HIS A 64 -4.10 5.43 8.28
C HIS A 64 -4.01 6.70 7.44
N VAL A 65 -2.90 6.84 6.71
CA VAL A 65 -2.70 7.99 5.80
C VAL A 65 -3.81 8.05 4.74
N LEU A 66 -4.23 6.90 4.21
CA LEU A 66 -5.29 6.83 3.22
C LEU A 66 -6.63 7.36 3.77
N THR A 67 -7.02 6.92 4.97
CA THR A 67 -8.25 7.38 5.64
C THR A 67 -8.24 8.89 5.89
N VAL A 68 -7.12 9.43 6.39
CA VAL A 68 -6.98 10.87 6.61
C VAL A 68 -7.08 11.65 5.29
N LEU A 69 -6.44 11.15 4.22
CA LEU A 69 -6.50 11.76 2.90
C LEU A 69 -7.92 11.75 2.32
N GLU A 70 -8.67 10.67 2.49
CA GLU A 70 -10.07 10.58 2.04
C GLU A 70 -10.95 11.59 2.76
N HIS A 71 -10.78 11.77 4.08
CA HIS A 71 -11.48 12.80 4.83
C HIS A 71 -11.13 14.22 4.36
N ILE A 72 -9.85 14.50 4.10
CA ILE A 72 -9.44 15.81 3.57
C ILE A 72 -10.10 16.07 2.21
N VAL A 73 -10.13 15.07 1.31
CA VAL A 73 -10.79 15.17 0.01
C VAL A 73 -12.29 15.43 0.18
N GLU A 74 -12.96 14.70 1.08
CA GLU A 74 -14.37 14.87 1.37
C GLU A 74 -14.66 16.28 1.91
N ASP A 75 -13.87 16.78 2.84
CA ASP A 75 -14.01 18.12 3.43
C ASP A 75 -13.85 19.22 2.36
N VAL A 76 -12.91 19.07 1.41
CA VAL A 76 -12.75 20.01 0.28
C VAL A 76 -13.94 19.94 -0.66
N VAL A 77 -14.39 18.74 -1.04
CA VAL A 77 -15.50 18.53 -1.97
C VAL A 77 -16.81 19.08 -1.40
N THR A 78 -17.03 18.93 -0.09
CA THR A 78 -18.20 19.47 0.61
C THR A 78 -18.04 20.93 1.02
N SER A 79 -16.94 21.58 0.60
CA SER A 79 -16.63 22.98 0.95
C SER A 79 -16.61 23.27 2.46
N ARG A 80 -16.29 22.26 3.28
CA ARG A 80 -16.10 22.42 4.73
C ARG A 80 -14.78 23.07 5.07
N ILE A 81 -13.78 22.86 4.23
CA ILE A 81 -12.46 23.49 4.35
C ILE A 81 -12.04 24.12 3.02
N ASP A 82 -11.25 25.19 3.11
CA ASP A 82 -10.64 25.83 1.95
C ASP A 82 -9.38 25.05 1.50
N ILE A 83 -8.98 25.23 0.24
CA ILE A 83 -7.78 24.59 -0.34
C ILE A 83 -6.53 24.90 0.46
N ARG A 84 -6.39 26.10 1.03
CA ARG A 84 -5.25 26.46 1.88
C ARG A 84 -5.17 25.61 3.14
N GLU A 85 -6.30 25.39 3.77
CA GLU A 85 -6.39 24.53 4.95
C GLU A 85 -6.14 23.07 4.60
N ALA A 86 -6.64 22.60 3.46
CA ALA A 86 -6.36 21.26 2.97
C ALA A 86 -4.85 21.05 2.73
N LEU A 87 -4.17 22.01 2.10
CA LEU A 87 -2.72 21.95 1.90
C LEU A 87 -1.97 21.92 3.23
N ARG A 88 -2.35 22.75 4.20
CA ARG A 88 -1.75 22.73 5.53
C ARG A 88 -1.87 21.36 6.20
N ARG A 89 -3.06 20.75 6.17
CA ARG A 89 -3.28 19.39 6.71
C ARG A 89 -2.48 18.33 5.97
N LEU A 90 -2.30 18.48 4.65
CA LEU A 90 -1.45 17.58 3.87
C LEU A 90 0.03 17.70 4.26
N ASP A 91 0.51 18.93 4.50
CA ASP A 91 1.88 19.19 4.94
C ASP A 91 2.12 18.61 6.35
N GLU A 92 1.14 18.75 7.25
CA GLU A 92 1.18 18.14 8.60
C GLU A 92 1.23 16.62 8.52
N LEU A 93 0.39 16.01 7.68
CA LEU A 93 0.37 14.56 7.47
C LEU A 93 1.70 14.04 6.84
N GLU A 94 2.34 14.83 5.97
CA GLU A 94 3.65 14.46 5.42
C GLU A 94 4.79 14.58 6.44
N ALA A 95 4.63 15.47 7.42
CA ALA A 95 5.57 15.65 8.52
C ALA A 95 5.41 14.61 9.64
N GLU A 96 4.29 13.87 9.67
CA GLU A 96 4.10 12.79 10.64
C GLU A 96 5.16 11.70 10.49
N PRO A 97 5.75 11.25 11.60
CA PRO A 97 6.73 10.17 11.55
C PRO A 97 6.04 8.88 11.07
N PRO A 98 6.66 8.13 10.14
CA PRO A 98 6.10 6.87 9.67
C PRO A 98 5.86 5.92 10.85
N GLN A 99 4.79 5.11 10.75
CA GLN A 99 4.43 4.13 11.79
C GLN A 99 5.66 3.38 12.28
N THR A 100 5.77 3.25 13.59
CA THR A 100 6.89 2.54 14.22
C THR A 100 7.04 1.14 13.65
N ARG A 101 8.22 0.84 13.16
CA ARG A 101 8.54 -0.44 12.52
C ARG A 101 8.14 -1.65 13.37
N THR A 102 8.26 -1.52 14.69
CA THR A 102 7.85 -2.57 15.64
C THR A 102 6.37 -2.92 15.56
N LEU A 103 5.49 -1.93 15.41
CA LEU A 103 4.05 -2.15 15.28
C LEU A 103 3.73 -2.88 13.96
N LYS A 104 4.42 -2.52 12.89
CA LYS A 104 4.29 -3.17 11.58
C LYS A 104 4.72 -4.64 11.63
N THR A 105 5.86 -4.93 12.24
CA THR A 105 6.37 -6.30 12.42
C THR A 105 5.46 -7.13 13.33
N LEU A 106 4.90 -6.53 14.41
CA LEU A 106 3.92 -7.21 15.27
C LEU A 106 2.63 -7.54 14.50
N GLY A 107 2.15 -6.63 13.65
CA GLY A 107 1.01 -6.89 12.77
C GLY A 107 1.27 -8.06 11.82
N THR A 108 2.45 -8.11 11.19
CA THR A 108 2.84 -9.21 10.31
C THR A 108 2.97 -10.53 11.07
N ALA A 109 3.51 -10.50 12.28
CA ALA A 109 3.59 -11.66 13.17
C ALA A 109 2.19 -12.21 13.52
N ALA A 110 1.27 -11.33 13.92
CA ALA A 110 -0.10 -11.68 14.23
C ALA A 110 -0.85 -12.26 13.01
N MET A 111 -0.64 -11.69 11.83
CA MET A 111 -1.18 -12.23 10.57
C MET A 111 -0.64 -13.63 10.29
N GLY A 112 0.66 -13.87 10.38
CA GLY A 112 1.28 -15.19 10.17
C GLY A 112 0.71 -16.23 11.11
N PHE A 113 0.56 -15.91 12.39
CA PHE A 113 -0.07 -16.76 13.38
C PHE A 113 -1.55 -17.06 13.03
N GLY A 114 -2.33 -16.01 12.76
CA GLY A 114 -3.76 -16.12 12.47
C GLY A 114 -4.05 -16.96 11.23
N PHE A 115 -3.31 -16.78 10.16
CA PHE A 115 -3.46 -17.60 8.95
C PHE A 115 -3.09 -19.06 9.17
N ALA A 116 -2.00 -19.34 9.90
CA ALA A 116 -1.63 -20.71 10.22
C ALA A 116 -2.71 -21.39 11.09
N TRP A 117 -3.28 -20.64 12.03
CA TRP A 117 -4.39 -21.13 12.86
C TRP A 117 -5.65 -21.40 12.04
N LEU A 118 -6.03 -20.50 11.14
CA LEU A 118 -7.16 -20.64 10.23
C LEU A 118 -7.04 -21.87 9.32
N LEU A 119 -5.82 -22.22 8.91
CA LEU A 119 -5.52 -23.40 8.10
C LEU A 119 -5.48 -24.70 8.93
N GLY A 120 -5.85 -24.65 10.22
CA GLY A 120 -5.88 -25.81 11.10
C GLY A 120 -4.50 -26.26 11.59
N GLY A 121 -3.51 -25.36 11.58
CA GLY A 121 -2.16 -25.64 12.09
C GLY A 121 -2.17 -25.85 13.61
N SER A 122 -1.33 -26.77 14.09
CA SER A 122 -1.06 -26.90 15.53
C SER A 122 -0.37 -25.66 16.08
N LEU A 123 -0.36 -25.45 17.40
CA LEU A 123 0.34 -24.33 18.04
C LEU A 123 1.81 -24.23 17.60
N GLY A 124 2.50 -25.36 17.44
CA GLY A 124 3.87 -25.37 16.93
C GLY A 124 4.00 -24.84 15.49
N VAL A 125 3.07 -25.22 14.62
CA VAL A 125 2.98 -24.73 13.24
C VAL A 125 2.71 -23.22 13.22
N CYS A 126 1.82 -22.72 14.06
CA CYS A 126 1.50 -21.30 14.17
C CYS A 126 2.71 -20.48 14.62
N LEU A 127 3.48 -20.96 15.59
CA LEU A 127 4.70 -20.30 16.06
C LEU A 127 5.77 -20.27 14.96
N ILE A 128 5.96 -21.36 14.24
CA ILE A 128 6.91 -21.43 13.11
C ILE A 128 6.48 -20.46 12.01
N ALA A 129 5.20 -20.42 11.64
CA ALA A 129 4.67 -19.51 10.64
C ALA A 129 4.86 -18.03 11.05
N THR A 130 4.70 -17.73 12.33
CA THR A 130 4.97 -16.41 12.90
C THR A 130 6.43 -16.00 12.73
N VAL A 131 7.36 -16.89 13.06
CA VAL A 131 8.81 -16.64 12.89
C VAL A 131 9.14 -16.43 11.44
N CYS A 132 8.61 -17.26 10.52
CA CYS A 132 8.78 -17.09 9.08
C CYS A 132 8.28 -15.72 8.62
N ALA A 133 7.08 -15.30 9.04
CA ALA A 133 6.49 -14.02 8.68
C ALA A 133 7.36 -12.83 9.14
N VAL A 134 7.90 -12.88 10.34
CA VAL A 134 8.83 -11.85 10.86
C VAL A 134 10.13 -11.81 10.07
N ILE A 135 10.74 -12.97 9.76
CA ILE A 135 11.98 -13.03 8.96
C ILE A 135 11.75 -12.40 7.59
N ILE A 136 10.63 -12.74 6.95
CA ILE A 136 10.27 -12.20 5.64
C ILE A 136 10.08 -10.68 5.70
N ASP A 137 9.38 -10.16 6.73
CA ASP A 137 9.18 -8.72 6.92
C ASP A 137 10.52 -7.99 7.09
N VAL A 138 11.42 -8.51 7.90
CA VAL A 138 12.75 -7.95 8.13
C VAL A 138 13.57 -7.94 6.85
N VAL A 139 13.59 -9.05 6.11
CA VAL A 139 14.36 -9.16 4.86
C VAL A 139 13.76 -8.26 3.77
N SER A 140 12.44 -8.25 3.62
CA SER A 140 11.75 -7.37 2.66
C SER A 140 12.07 -5.89 2.92
N ALA A 141 12.10 -5.49 4.18
CA ALA A 141 12.45 -4.14 4.56
C ALA A 141 13.94 -3.82 4.36
N TRP A 142 14.83 -4.80 4.48
CA TRP A 142 16.24 -4.65 4.14
C TRP A 142 16.44 -4.51 2.63
N LEU A 143 15.76 -5.36 1.83
CA LEU A 143 15.77 -5.28 0.37
C LEU A 143 15.23 -3.92 -0.13
N ALA A 144 14.20 -3.37 0.50
CA ALA A 144 13.65 -2.07 0.14
C ALA A 144 14.68 -0.93 0.29
N ARG A 145 15.65 -1.06 1.20
CA ARG A 145 16.76 -0.08 1.37
C ARG A 145 17.77 -0.12 0.22
N VAL A 146 17.89 -1.25 -0.47
CA VAL A 146 18.83 -1.43 -1.59
C VAL A 146 18.27 -0.87 -2.90
N GLN A 147 17.09 -0.23 -2.87
CA GLN A 147 16.42 0.38 -4.04
C GLN A 147 16.20 -0.60 -5.21
N LEU A 148 16.07 -1.89 -4.94
CA LEU A 148 15.69 -2.87 -5.94
C LEU A 148 14.26 -2.62 -6.42
N PRO A 149 13.96 -2.79 -7.72
CA PRO A 149 12.59 -2.73 -8.20
C PRO A 149 11.69 -3.66 -7.39
N SER A 150 10.51 -3.19 -7.01
CA SER A 150 9.59 -3.87 -6.09
C SER A 150 9.25 -5.31 -6.50
N TYR A 151 9.28 -5.59 -7.79
CA TYR A 151 9.04 -6.92 -8.35
C TYR A 151 10.10 -7.94 -7.88
N TYR A 152 11.38 -7.60 -8.00
CA TYR A 152 12.47 -8.49 -7.57
C TYR A 152 12.48 -8.67 -6.05
N GLY A 153 12.20 -7.59 -5.30
CA GLY A 153 12.08 -7.67 -3.85
C GLY A 153 11.02 -8.67 -3.39
N ARG A 154 9.85 -8.67 -4.04
CA ARG A 154 8.76 -9.62 -3.74
C ARG A 154 9.12 -11.06 -4.12
N ALA A 155 9.75 -11.28 -5.28
CA ALA A 155 10.16 -12.60 -5.71
C ALA A 155 11.21 -13.22 -4.76
N ILE A 156 12.19 -12.42 -4.33
CA ILE A 156 13.22 -12.85 -3.37
C ILE A 156 12.58 -13.14 -2.01
N ALA A 157 11.69 -12.28 -1.52
CA ALA A 157 10.98 -12.48 -0.26
C ALA A 157 10.13 -13.76 -0.28
N ALA A 158 9.41 -14.02 -1.37
CA ALA A 158 8.63 -15.26 -1.54
C ALA A 158 9.52 -16.50 -1.58
N GLY A 159 10.63 -16.47 -2.33
CA GLY A 159 11.61 -17.55 -2.36
C GLY A 159 12.22 -17.83 -0.99
N LEU A 160 12.54 -16.78 -0.24
CA LEU A 160 13.04 -16.90 1.13
C LEU A 160 11.99 -17.49 2.10
N ALA A 161 10.73 -17.13 1.92
CA ALA A 161 9.61 -17.69 2.68
C ALA A 161 9.55 -19.22 2.54
N VAL A 162 9.59 -19.68 1.29
CA VAL A 162 9.57 -21.12 0.98
C VAL A 162 10.80 -21.80 1.54
N ALA A 163 11.99 -21.25 1.33
CA ALA A 163 13.25 -21.83 1.80
C ALA A 163 13.29 -21.91 3.34
N THR A 164 12.90 -20.85 4.04
CA THR A 164 12.85 -20.80 5.50
C THR A 164 11.82 -21.79 6.05
N GLY A 165 10.64 -21.87 5.43
CA GLY A 165 9.61 -22.84 5.79
C GLY A 165 10.06 -24.28 5.61
N ALA A 166 10.74 -24.58 4.49
CA ALA A 166 11.27 -25.92 4.21
C ALA A 166 12.36 -26.35 5.23
N VAL A 167 13.28 -25.43 5.56
CA VAL A 167 14.34 -25.67 6.55
C VAL A 167 13.74 -25.92 7.94
N LEU A 168 12.78 -25.09 8.37
CA LEU A 168 12.16 -25.21 9.69
C LEU A 168 11.37 -26.51 9.82
N VAL A 169 10.69 -26.97 8.77
CA VAL A 169 9.99 -28.26 8.76
C VAL A 169 10.96 -29.44 8.78
N ALA A 170 12.13 -29.30 8.12
CA ALA A 170 13.15 -30.34 8.16
C ALA A 170 13.80 -30.48 9.55
N VAL A 171 13.95 -29.36 10.27
CA VAL A 171 14.54 -29.34 11.62
C VAL A 171 13.51 -29.72 12.70
N PHE A 172 12.26 -29.28 12.53
CA PHE A 172 11.16 -29.55 13.46
C PHE A 172 10.07 -30.33 12.72
N PRO A 173 9.98 -31.67 12.88
CA PRO A 173 8.97 -32.49 12.20
C PRO A 173 7.57 -32.27 12.80
N ILE A 174 7.14 -31.03 12.89
CA ILE A 174 5.89 -30.59 13.52
C ILE A 174 4.94 -30.09 12.41
N GLY A 175 4.07 -30.98 11.91
CA GLY A 175 2.97 -30.61 11.03
C GLY A 175 3.26 -30.67 9.52
N SER A 176 2.27 -30.25 8.72
CA SER A 176 2.37 -30.29 7.25
C SER A 176 3.12 -29.06 6.72
N PRO A 177 4.16 -29.26 5.87
CA PRO A 177 4.91 -28.16 5.25
C PRO A 177 4.03 -27.18 4.49
N GLY A 178 2.95 -27.68 3.89
CA GLY A 178 2.01 -26.88 3.11
C GLY A 178 1.36 -25.75 3.91
N VAL A 179 0.98 -25.97 5.15
CA VAL A 179 0.34 -24.95 6.01
C VAL A 179 1.30 -23.80 6.30
N ILE A 180 2.55 -24.13 6.63
CA ILE A 180 3.58 -23.11 6.97
C ILE A 180 3.91 -22.26 5.75
N ILE A 181 4.14 -22.90 4.61
CA ILE A 181 4.47 -22.21 3.34
C ILE A 181 3.29 -21.34 2.89
N THR A 182 2.07 -21.88 2.95
CA THR A 182 0.87 -21.11 2.55
C THR A 182 0.64 -19.92 3.47
N ALA A 183 0.73 -20.10 4.79
CA ALA A 183 0.57 -19.00 5.74
C ALA A 183 1.62 -17.91 5.52
N ALA A 184 2.88 -18.28 5.26
CA ALA A 184 3.96 -17.34 4.97
C ALA A 184 3.77 -16.60 3.63
N LEU A 185 3.29 -17.28 2.58
CA LEU A 185 2.99 -16.66 1.28
C LEU A 185 1.78 -15.73 1.34
N VAL A 186 0.73 -16.10 2.05
CA VAL A 186 -0.48 -15.28 2.18
C VAL A 186 -0.17 -13.93 2.84
N THR A 187 0.74 -13.89 3.81
CA THR A 187 1.16 -12.61 4.43
C THR A 187 1.81 -11.65 3.42
N GLN A 188 2.44 -12.17 2.36
CA GLN A 188 3.02 -11.36 1.29
C GLN A 188 1.99 -10.92 0.24
N LEU A 189 0.99 -11.76 -0.03
CA LEU A 189 -0.04 -11.49 -1.04
C LEU A 189 -1.16 -10.60 -0.50
N ALA A 190 -1.54 -10.76 0.77
CA ALA A 190 -2.64 -10.02 1.39
C ALA A 190 -2.36 -8.52 1.56
N GLY A 191 -1.09 -8.10 1.50
CA GLY A 191 -0.71 -6.73 1.83
C GLY A 191 -0.97 -5.66 0.75
N SER A 192 -1.14 -5.99 -0.52
CA SER A 192 -1.27 -4.95 -1.54
C SER A 192 -2.02 -5.34 -2.82
N ALA A 193 -1.94 -6.59 -3.26
CA ALA A 193 -2.49 -6.99 -4.55
C ALA A 193 -3.97 -7.38 -4.48
N SER A 194 -4.40 -8.00 -3.37
CA SER A 194 -5.76 -8.52 -3.24
C SER A 194 -6.79 -7.41 -3.05
N VAL A 195 -6.45 -6.34 -2.35
CA VAL A 195 -7.36 -5.21 -2.11
C VAL A 195 -7.53 -4.39 -3.38
N SER A 196 -6.45 -4.14 -4.13
CA SER A 196 -6.53 -3.40 -5.39
C SER A 196 -7.27 -4.16 -6.49
N ALA A 197 -7.15 -5.50 -6.55
CA ALA A 197 -7.79 -6.33 -7.55
C ALA A 197 -9.31 -6.53 -7.33
N ILE A 198 -9.81 -6.26 -6.12
CA ILE A 198 -11.25 -6.34 -5.81
C ILE A 198 -11.95 -5.00 -6.08
N GLN A 199 -11.20 -3.89 -6.12
CA GLN A 199 -11.71 -2.53 -6.28
C GLN A 199 -11.65 -2.02 -7.73
N ASP A 200 -10.90 -2.67 -8.63
CA ASP A 200 -10.91 -2.44 -10.07
C ASP A 200 -11.93 -3.35 -10.78
#